data_c688661589666d830d7e00c1e793ad0a
#
_entry.id   c688661589666d830d7e00c1e793ad0a
#
_cell.length_a   1.000
_cell.length_b   1.000
_cell.length_c   1.000
_cell.angle_alpha   90.00
_cell.angle_beta   90.00
_cell.angle_gamma   90.00
#
_symmetry.space_group_name_H-M   'P 1'
#
loop_
_entity.id
_entity.type
_entity.pdbx_description
1 polymer ?
#
loop_
_entity_poly.entity_id
_entity_poly.type
_entity_poly.pdbx_seq_one_letter_code
_entity_poly.pdbx_strand_id
1 'polypeptide(L)'
;MGITAKEIARMLNVSEAAVSIALNGRPGISTRTKNEILRVAKEYNYDFSRINQNKKKNGTIYFIMYRKYGAVVSNTEFFDALTRGLQDSCKELGYKLTFLHLMDGEDIQEKLNTLLKPDCIGIILLGTEMYKEDFFPFSYIGYPIVLLDSFFNSTKMDSVLMNNIDGAYQATRHLIQKRETQPGYLHSSYKIYNCEERYQGFQKALRESGLSPSKSVIHLLPPSMDGAYIEMLNIIERGEELADCY
;
A
#
# COMPACT_ATOMS: atom_id res chain seq x y z
N MET A 1 0.76 -26.11 -30.32
CA MET A 1 0.60 -24.72 -30.75
C MET A 1 -0.58 -24.15 -29.95
N GLY A 2 -0.42 -23.01 -29.29
CA GLY A 2 -1.52 -22.39 -28.54
C GLY A 2 -2.50 -21.68 -29.49
N ILE A 3 -3.75 -21.49 -29.03
CA ILE A 3 -4.80 -20.83 -29.80
C ILE A 3 -4.44 -19.37 -30.11
N THR A 4 -4.90 -18.83 -31.21
CA THR A 4 -4.75 -17.43 -31.62
C THR A 4 -5.96 -16.58 -31.22
N ALA A 5 -5.80 -15.25 -31.11
CA ALA A 5 -6.91 -14.34 -30.83
C ALA A 5 -8.05 -14.43 -31.87
N LYS A 6 -7.71 -14.70 -33.12
CA LYS A 6 -8.65 -14.89 -34.23
C LYS A 6 -9.48 -16.18 -34.07
N GLU A 7 -8.85 -17.23 -33.60
CA GLU A 7 -9.55 -18.50 -33.31
C GLU A 7 -10.48 -18.35 -32.09
N ILE A 8 -10.05 -17.67 -31.04
CA ILE A 8 -10.92 -17.33 -29.89
C ILE A 8 -12.14 -16.54 -30.34
N ALA A 9 -11.95 -15.53 -31.21
CA ALA A 9 -13.03 -14.73 -31.76
C ALA A 9 -14.06 -15.58 -32.52
N ARG A 10 -13.59 -16.52 -33.34
CA ARG A 10 -14.46 -17.47 -34.07
C ARG A 10 -15.21 -18.42 -33.13
N MET A 11 -14.52 -19.01 -32.14
CA MET A 11 -15.12 -19.94 -31.20
C MET A 11 -16.24 -19.31 -30.36
N LEU A 12 -16.07 -18.07 -29.96
CA LEU A 12 -17.01 -17.36 -29.11
C LEU A 12 -18.00 -16.48 -29.87
N ASN A 13 -17.91 -16.47 -31.22
CA ASN A 13 -18.70 -15.61 -32.09
C ASN A 13 -18.71 -14.13 -31.67
N VAL A 14 -17.50 -13.63 -31.36
CA VAL A 14 -17.24 -12.22 -31.00
C VAL A 14 -16.25 -11.60 -31.98
N SER A 15 -16.15 -10.26 -32.01
CA SER A 15 -15.18 -9.59 -32.85
C SER A 15 -13.74 -9.79 -32.34
N GLU A 16 -12.73 -9.79 -33.24
CA GLU A 16 -11.33 -9.80 -32.85
C GLU A 16 -10.97 -8.60 -31.95
N ALA A 17 -11.66 -7.46 -32.15
CA ALA A 17 -11.52 -6.28 -31.29
C ALA A 17 -11.99 -6.58 -29.86
N ALA A 18 -13.12 -7.29 -29.67
CA ALA A 18 -13.58 -7.69 -28.35
C ALA A 18 -12.60 -8.63 -27.65
N VAL A 19 -12.02 -9.59 -28.38
CA VAL A 19 -10.97 -10.47 -27.85
C VAL A 19 -9.74 -9.67 -27.45
N SER A 20 -9.30 -8.73 -28.28
CA SER A 20 -8.16 -7.84 -27.96
C SER A 20 -8.43 -7.00 -26.72
N ILE A 21 -9.64 -6.45 -26.56
CA ILE A 21 -10.06 -5.68 -25.38
C ILE A 21 -10.00 -6.57 -24.12
N ALA A 22 -10.54 -7.79 -24.19
CA ALA A 22 -10.55 -8.73 -23.08
C ALA A 22 -9.14 -9.11 -22.64
N LEU A 23 -8.32 -9.55 -23.60
CA LEU A 23 -6.94 -10.01 -23.35
C LEU A 23 -6.05 -8.88 -22.80
N ASN A 24 -6.26 -7.64 -23.24
CA ASN A 24 -5.51 -6.46 -22.77
C ASN A 24 -6.13 -5.79 -21.54
N GLY A 25 -7.20 -6.34 -20.96
CA GLY A 25 -7.84 -5.80 -19.75
C GLY A 25 -8.52 -4.43 -19.93
N ARG A 26 -8.76 -3.98 -21.18
CA ARG A 26 -9.34 -2.66 -21.46
C ARG A 26 -10.84 -2.63 -21.19
N PRO A 27 -11.44 -1.47 -20.87
CA PRO A 27 -12.88 -1.29 -20.82
C PRO A 27 -13.47 -1.32 -22.24
N GLY A 28 -14.77 -1.66 -22.37
CA GLY A 28 -15.49 -1.63 -23.66
C GLY A 28 -16.25 -2.91 -24.00
N ILE A 29 -16.20 -3.93 -23.12
CA ILE A 29 -17.00 -5.16 -23.24
C ILE A 29 -17.60 -5.53 -21.89
N SER A 30 -18.66 -6.36 -21.89
CA SER A 30 -19.29 -6.83 -20.66
C SER A 30 -18.35 -7.74 -19.86
N THR A 31 -18.46 -7.71 -18.51
CA THR A 31 -17.71 -8.59 -17.62
C THR A 31 -17.91 -10.07 -17.98
N ARG A 32 -19.11 -10.45 -18.38
CA ARG A 32 -19.43 -11.81 -18.81
C ARG A 32 -18.61 -12.22 -20.04
N THR A 33 -18.62 -11.38 -21.08
CA THR A 33 -17.85 -11.60 -22.33
C THR A 33 -16.37 -11.66 -22.06
N LYS A 34 -15.85 -10.75 -21.19
CA LYS A 34 -14.45 -10.74 -20.81
C LYS A 34 -14.03 -12.03 -20.14
N ASN A 35 -14.80 -12.51 -19.15
CA ASN A 35 -14.50 -13.73 -18.41
C ASN A 35 -14.51 -14.96 -19.32
N GLU A 36 -15.44 -15.03 -20.27
CA GLU A 36 -15.54 -16.13 -21.21
C GLU A 36 -14.35 -16.19 -22.17
N ILE A 37 -13.93 -15.04 -22.69
CA ILE A 37 -12.73 -14.93 -23.54
C ILE A 37 -11.48 -15.37 -22.76
N LEU A 38 -11.31 -14.90 -21.52
CA LEU A 38 -10.15 -15.27 -20.68
C LEU A 38 -10.16 -16.76 -20.32
N ARG A 39 -11.33 -17.35 -20.10
CA ARG A 39 -11.46 -18.80 -19.85
C ARG A 39 -10.98 -19.60 -21.05
N VAL A 40 -11.49 -19.31 -22.25
CA VAL A 40 -11.09 -19.99 -23.49
C VAL A 40 -9.60 -19.79 -23.77
N ALA A 41 -9.08 -18.57 -23.58
CA ALA A 41 -7.66 -18.29 -23.77
C ALA A 41 -6.78 -19.17 -22.86
N LYS A 42 -7.15 -19.35 -21.58
CA LYS A 42 -6.43 -20.24 -20.64
C LYS A 42 -6.57 -21.70 -21.02
N GLU A 43 -7.77 -22.16 -21.30
CA GLU A 43 -8.08 -23.55 -21.61
C GLU A 43 -7.32 -24.06 -22.85
N TYR A 44 -7.16 -23.19 -23.86
CA TYR A 44 -6.48 -23.53 -25.11
C TYR A 44 -5.04 -23.00 -25.20
N ASN A 45 -4.42 -22.70 -24.06
CA ASN A 45 -3.00 -22.29 -23.95
C ASN A 45 -2.65 -21.10 -24.86
N TYR A 46 -3.47 -20.05 -24.83
CA TYR A 46 -3.14 -18.80 -25.53
C TYR A 46 -1.81 -18.24 -25.02
N ASP A 47 -0.93 -17.87 -25.94
CA ASP A 47 0.35 -17.27 -25.59
C ASP A 47 0.19 -15.81 -25.18
N PHE A 48 0.02 -15.57 -23.88
CA PHE A 48 -0.11 -14.24 -23.29
C PHE A 48 1.16 -13.38 -23.43
N SER A 49 2.32 -13.97 -23.75
CA SER A 49 3.55 -13.18 -23.95
C SER A 49 3.45 -12.25 -25.16
N ARG A 50 2.64 -12.62 -26.16
CA ARG A 50 2.36 -11.80 -27.34
C ARG A 50 1.64 -10.48 -27.04
N ILE A 51 0.90 -10.43 -25.93
CA ILE A 51 0.20 -9.22 -25.50
C ILE A 51 1.24 -8.17 -25.06
N ASN A 52 2.33 -8.61 -24.46
CA ASN A 52 3.40 -7.74 -23.96
C ASN A 52 4.31 -7.20 -25.07
N GLN A 53 4.45 -7.92 -26.20
CA GLN A 53 5.31 -7.47 -27.30
C GLN A 53 4.75 -6.28 -28.09
N ASN A 54 3.43 -6.09 -28.10
CA ASN A 54 2.75 -4.97 -28.78
C ASN A 54 2.43 -3.78 -27.88
N LYS A 55 2.81 -3.82 -26.60
CA LYS A 55 2.66 -2.65 -25.71
C LYS A 55 3.67 -1.58 -26.14
N LYS A 56 3.22 -0.57 -26.91
CA LYS A 56 3.87 0.75 -26.96
C LYS A 56 4.26 1.13 -25.55
N LYS A 57 5.44 1.75 -25.38
CA LYS A 57 5.89 2.31 -24.09
C LYS A 57 4.71 2.98 -23.36
N ASN A 58 4.24 2.36 -22.30
CA ASN A 58 2.99 2.75 -21.64
C ASN A 58 3.13 3.97 -20.73
N GLY A 59 4.14 4.80 -20.92
CA GLY A 59 4.39 5.98 -20.11
C GLY A 59 5.13 5.68 -18.80
N THR A 60 5.27 6.72 -17.98
CA THR A 60 6.02 6.67 -16.72
C THR A 60 5.05 6.77 -15.54
N ILE A 61 5.13 5.82 -14.62
CA ILE A 61 4.52 5.89 -13.29
C ILE A 61 5.56 6.44 -12.33
N TYR A 62 5.19 7.44 -11.56
CA TYR A 62 6.05 8.01 -10.53
C TYR A 62 5.69 7.39 -9.17
N PHE A 63 6.66 6.75 -8.54
CA PHE A 63 6.55 6.34 -7.15
C PHE A 63 7.14 7.43 -6.28
N ILE A 64 6.28 8.18 -5.59
CA ILE A 64 6.66 9.31 -4.75
C ILE A 64 6.64 8.85 -3.30
N MET A 65 7.78 8.95 -2.63
CA MET A 65 7.93 8.67 -1.21
C MET A 65 7.98 9.99 -0.45
N TYR A 66 6.92 10.29 0.32
CA TYR A 66 6.87 11.44 1.19
C TYR A 66 7.40 11.09 2.57
N ARG A 67 8.30 11.91 3.11
CA ARG A 67 8.89 11.76 4.43
C ARG A 67 8.67 13.02 5.26
N LYS A 68 7.98 12.87 6.37
CA LYS A 68 7.78 13.94 7.34
C LYS A 68 8.83 13.88 8.44
N TYR A 69 9.07 12.71 8.94
CA TYR A 69 10.02 12.46 10.03
C TYR A 69 11.30 11.78 9.55
N GLY A 70 11.24 11.08 8.42
CA GLY A 70 12.34 10.32 7.86
C GLY A 70 12.73 9.05 8.62
N ALA A 71 12.02 8.76 9.71
CA ALA A 71 12.35 7.63 10.59
C ALA A 71 11.52 6.37 10.30
N VAL A 72 10.31 6.52 9.76
CA VAL A 72 9.38 5.40 9.50
C VAL A 72 9.60 4.84 8.11
N VAL A 73 9.59 5.72 7.09
CA VAL A 73 9.91 5.34 5.71
C VAL A 73 11.43 5.26 5.56
N SER A 74 12.01 4.20 6.04
CA SER A 74 13.45 3.91 6.01
C SER A 74 13.72 2.63 5.23
N ASN A 75 14.99 2.27 5.08
CA ASN A 75 15.44 1.03 4.45
C ASN A 75 15.10 -0.17 5.33
N THR A 76 13.84 -0.58 5.35
CA THR A 76 13.36 -1.77 6.03
C THR A 76 12.95 -2.82 5.02
N GLU A 77 12.98 -4.09 5.41
CA GLU A 77 12.55 -5.20 4.55
C GLU A 77 11.14 -5.00 3.97
N PHE A 78 10.25 -4.35 4.73
CA PHE A 78 8.89 -4.04 4.27
C PHE A 78 8.89 -3.08 3.07
N PHE A 79 9.56 -1.94 3.18
CA PHE A 79 9.61 -0.95 2.10
C PHE A 79 10.42 -1.44 0.90
N ASP A 80 11.43 -2.27 1.13
CA ASP A 80 12.19 -2.93 0.07
C ASP A 80 11.34 -3.94 -0.70
N ALA A 81 10.55 -4.74 0.00
CA ALA A 81 9.63 -5.70 -0.63
C ALA A 81 8.53 -4.97 -1.42
N LEU A 82 7.97 -3.89 -0.86
CA LEU A 82 6.99 -3.04 -1.52
C LEU A 82 7.55 -2.44 -2.82
N THR A 83 8.75 -1.88 -2.75
CA THR A 83 9.46 -1.28 -3.88
C THR A 83 9.73 -2.32 -4.98
N ARG A 84 10.21 -3.52 -4.60
CA ARG A 84 10.40 -4.62 -5.56
C ARG A 84 9.11 -5.03 -6.24
N GLY A 85 8.03 -5.20 -5.48
CA GLY A 85 6.71 -5.53 -6.04
C GLY A 85 6.22 -4.50 -7.06
N LEU A 86 6.42 -3.21 -6.80
CA LEU A 86 6.10 -2.14 -7.75
C LEU A 86 6.98 -2.20 -9.00
N GLN A 87 8.28 -2.43 -8.85
CA GLN A 87 9.22 -2.56 -9.99
C GLN A 87 8.84 -3.73 -10.89
N ASP A 88 8.59 -4.90 -10.31
CA ASP A 88 8.24 -6.11 -11.04
C ASP A 88 6.90 -5.94 -11.76
N SER A 89 5.88 -5.38 -11.10
CA SER A 89 4.57 -5.12 -11.70
C SER A 89 4.66 -4.10 -12.85
N CYS A 90 5.39 -3.01 -12.66
CA CYS A 90 5.58 -2.01 -13.73
C CYS A 90 6.31 -2.61 -14.93
N LYS A 91 7.36 -3.41 -14.69
CA LYS A 91 8.12 -4.11 -15.72
C LYS A 91 7.24 -5.08 -16.50
N GLU A 92 6.47 -5.90 -15.81
CA GLU A 92 5.55 -6.88 -16.42
C GLU A 92 4.49 -6.18 -17.28
N LEU A 93 3.95 -5.06 -16.80
CA LEU A 93 2.94 -4.29 -17.51
C LEU A 93 3.51 -3.34 -18.58
N GLY A 94 4.84 -3.24 -18.69
CA GLY A 94 5.54 -2.41 -19.69
C GLY A 94 5.54 -0.92 -19.34
N TYR A 95 5.31 -0.54 -18.08
CA TYR A 95 5.46 0.82 -17.59
C TYR A 95 6.89 1.11 -17.17
N LYS A 96 7.31 2.36 -17.32
CA LYS A 96 8.52 2.88 -16.70
C LYS A 96 8.19 3.32 -15.28
N LEU A 97 8.99 2.93 -14.30
CA LEU A 97 8.87 3.40 -12.91
C LEU A 97 9.98 4.41 -12.61
N THR A 98 9.62 5.54 -12.05
CA THR A 98 10.55 6.59 -11.60
C THR A 98 10.29 6.89 -10.13
N PHE A 99 11.37 6.98 -9.35
CA PHE A 99 11.31 7.25 -7.92
C PHE A 99 11.54 8.73 -7.66
N LEU A 100 10.70 9.32 -6.80
CA LEU A 100 10.88 10.66 -6.26
C LEU A 100 10.81 10.62 -4.74
N HIS A 101 11.70 11.36 -4.10
CA HIS A 101 11.69 11.56 -2.66
C HIS A 101 11.30 13.01 -2.37
N LEU A 102 10.29 13.20 -1.53
CA LEU A 102 9.83 14.50 -1.07
C LEU A 102 9.95 14.53 0.46
N MET A 103 10.41 15.66 0.97
CA MET A 103 10.56 15.89 2.41
C MET A 103 9.58 16.96 2.85
N ASP A 104 9.14 16.87 4.10
CA ASP A 104 8.39 17.95 4.74
C ASP A 104 9.20 19.26 4.75
N GLY A 105 8.51 20.38 4.57
CA GLY A 105 9.15 21.70 4.47
C GLY A 105 9.71 22.08 3.10
N GLU A 106 9.66 21.20 2.11
CA GLU A 106 10.01 21.54 0.72
C GLU A 106 8.82 22.13 -0.03
N ASP A 107 9.09 22.94 -1.07
CA ASP A 107 8.04 23.36 -2.01
C ASP A 107 7.68 22.17 -2.91
N ILE A 108 6.72 21.38 -2.43
CA ILE A 108 6.25 20.17 -3.11
C ILE A 108 5.66 20.51 -4.47
N GLN A 109 4.91 21.63 -4.58
CA GLN A 109 4.28 22.04 -5.84
C GLN A 109 5.31 22.37 -6.91
N GLU A 110 6.34 23.13 -6.55
CA GLU A 110 7.44 23.47 -7.45
C GLU A 110 8.20 22.21 -7.89
N LYS A 111 8.52 21.33 -6.95
CA LYS A 111 9.20 20.05 -7.25
C LYS A 111 8.39 19.17 -8.18
N LEU A 112 7.09 19.02 -7.94
CA LEU A 112 6.23 18.21 -8.80
C LEU A 112 6.14 18.80 -10.21
N ASN A 113 5.99 20.12 -10.34
CA ASN A 113 5.97 20.78 -11.64
C ASN A 113 7.29 20.62 -12.42
N THR A 114 8.40 20.58 -11.72
CA THR A 114 9.75 20.48 -12.34
C THR A 114 10.13 19.02 -12.67
N LEU A 115 9.77 18.08 -11.79
CA LEU A 115 10.26 16.69 -11.88
C LEU A 115 9.32 15.76 -12.66
N LEU A 116 8.00 16.03 -12.68
CA LEU A 116 7.07 15.25 -13.47
C LEU A 116 7.22 15.56 -14.94
N LYS A 117 7.56 14.55 -15.73
CA LYS A 117 7.74 14.70 -17.17
C LYS A 117 6.41 14.54 -17.92
N PRO A 118 6.32 15.02 -19.17
CA PRO A 118 5.10 14.92 -19.99
C PRO A 118 4.64 13.47 -20.28
N ASP A 119 5.50 12.47 -20.11
CA ASP A 119 5.17 11.06 -20.25
C ASP A 119 4.63 10.43 -18.94
N CYS A 120 4.45 11.22 -17.89
CA CYS A 120 3.78 10.79 -16.65
C CYS A 120 2.33 10.38 -16.95
N ILE A 121 1.95 9.19 -16.53
CA ILE A 121 0.60 8.65 -16.69
C ILE A 121 -0.11 8.43 -15.36
N GLY A 122 0.61 8.50 -14.25
CA GLY A 122 0.06 8.33 -12.93
C GLY A 122 1.12 8.34 -11.84
N ILE A 123 0.65 8.48 -10.62
CA ILE A 123 1.46 8.60 -9.42
C ILE A 123 1.01 7.56 -8.40
N ILE A 124 1.96 6.86 -7.81
CA ILE A 124 1.77 6.08 -6.59
C ILE A 124 2.44 6.85 -5.48
N LEU A 125 1.66 7.36 -4.52
CA LEU A 125 2.13 8.21 -3.44
C LEU A 125 2.19 7.41 -2.13
N LEU A 126 3.40 7.10 -1.67
CA LEU A 126 3.62 6.50 -0.35
C LEU A 126 3.49 7.59 0.71
N GLY A 127 2.39 7.53 1.44
CA GLY A 127 2.00 8.55 2.40
C GLY A 127 2.00 8.08 3.85
N THR A 128 2.82 7.07 4.21
CA THR A 128 2.89 6.51 5.58
C THR A 128 3.07 7.59 6.64
N GLU A 129 3.92 8.59 6.37
CA GLU A 129 4.20 9.72 7.28
C GLU A 129 3.37 10.97 6.99
N MET A 130 2.45 10.92 5.99
CA MET A 130 1.65 12.09 5.62
C MET A 130 0.49 12.32 6.57
N TYR A 131 0.26 13.60 6.85
CA TYR A 131 -1.02 14.08 7.37
C TYR A 131 -1.93 14.52 6.23
N LYS A 132 -3.20 14.72 6.53
CA LYS A 132 -4.18 15.19 5.55
C LYS A 132 -3.77 16.49 4.88
N GLU A 133 -3.19 17.41 5.65
CA GLU A 133 -2.75 18.72 5.22
C GLU A 133 -1.59 18.63 4.21
N ASP A 134 -0.70 17.66 4.40
CA ASP A 134 0.45 17.42 3.51
C ASP A 134 0.02 16.93 2.12
N PHE A 135 -1.22 16.44 2.00
CA PHE A 135 -1.76 15.99 0.72
C PHE A 135 -2.24 17.15 -0.17
N PHE A 136 -2.46 18.35 0.39
CA PHE A 136 -3.01 19.48 -0.36
C PHE A 136 -2.27 19.80 -1.68
N PRO A 137 -0.92 19.85 -1.74
CA PRO A 137 -0.20 20.11 -3.00
C PRO A 137 -0.50 19.09 -4.10
N PHE A 138 -0.79 17.84 -3.72
CA PHE A 138 -1.08 16.76 -4.67
C PHE A 138 -2.50 16.84 -5.25
N SER A 139 -3.41 17.56 -4.61
CA SER A 139 -4.81 17.69 -5.05
C SER A 139 -4.96 18.45 -6.37
N TYR A 140 -3.95 19.25 -6.74
CA TYR A 140 -3.94 20.08 -7.94
C TYR A 140 -3.15 19.49 -9.11
N ILE A 141 -2.62 18.28 -8.94
CA ILE A 141 -1.89 17.58 -9.99
C ILE A 141 -2.90 16.93 -10.93
N GLY A 142 -2.78 17.23 -12.23
CA GLY A 142 -3.67 16.71 -13.27
C GLY A 142 -3.46 15.22 -13.61
N TYR A 143 -2.76 14.45 -12.76
CA TYR A 143 -2.49 13.03 -12.96
C TYR A 143 -3.29 12.16 -11.98
N PRO A 144 -3.69 10.94 -12.37
CA PRO A 144 -4.24 9.98 -11.43
C PRO A 144 -3.26 9.66 -10.32
N ILE A 145 -3.74 9.63 -9.07
CA ILE A 145 -2.94 9.31 -7.89
C ILE A 145 -3.58 8.14 -7.16
N VAL A 146 -2.77 7.16 -6.78
CA VAL A 146 -3.13 6.10 -5.83
C VAL A 146 -2.31 6.31 -4.56
N LEU A 147 -3.01 6.44 -3.43
CA LEU A 147 -2.36 6.48 -2.12
C LEU A 147 -1.91 5.09 -1.72
N LEU A 148 -0.70 4.98 -1.23
CA LEU A 148 -0.15 3.73 -0.72
C LEU A 148 0.18 3.91 0.75
N ASP A 149 -0.29 2.96 1.57
CA ASP A 149 -0.07 2.92 3.01
C ASP A 149 -0.57 4.17 3.78
N SER A 150 -1.56 4.87 3.21
CA SER A 150 -2.25 6.00 3.84
C SER A 150 -3.67 6.16 3.30
N PHE A 151 -4.54 6.77 4.09
CA PHE A 151 -5.94 7.02 3.73
C PHE A 151 -6.44 8.32 4.37
N PHE A 152 -7.16 9.12 3.58
CA PHE A 152 -7.78 10.37 4.06
C PHE A 152 -9.27 10.38 3.73
N ASN A 153 -10.13 10.28 4.75
CA ASN A 153 -11.59 10.20 4.61
C ASN A 153 -12.23 11.28 3.74
N SER A 154 -11.57 12.42 3.60
CA SER A 154 -12.08 13.58 2.85
C SER A 154 -11.66 13.62 1.38
N THR A 155 -10.83 12.69 0.93
CA THR A 155 -10.34 12.62 -0.45
C THR A 155 -11.05 11.49 -1.18
N LYS A 156 -11.46 11.74 -2.44
CA LYS A 156 -11.98 10.70 -3.33
C LYS A 156 -10.83 10.05 -4.10
N MET A 157 -9.88 9.50 -3.36
CA MET A 157 -8.69 8.88 -3.93
C MET A 157 -8.73 7.37 -3.70
N ASP A 158 -8.23 6.64 -4.67
CA ASP A 158 -7.98 5.21 -4.49
C ASP A 158 -6.81 5.01 -3.53
N SER A 159 -6.94 4.05 -2.62
CA SER A 159 -5.90 3.73 -1.63
C SER A 159 -5.65 2.24 -1.55
N VAL A 160 -4.39 1.89 -1.32
CA VAL A 160 -3.96 0.52 -1.03
C VAL A 160 -3.37 0.50 0.37
N LEU A 161 -3.97 -0.28 1.26
CA LEU A 161 -3.69 -0.28 2.69
C LEU A 161 -3.48 -1.70 3.22
N MET A 162 -2.72 -1.82 4.31
CA MET A 162 -2.78 -2.98 5.18
C MET A 162 -4.02 -2.89 6.08
N ASN A 163 -4.59 -4.05 6.44
CA ASN A 163 -5.67 -4.09 7.43
C ASN A 163 -5.09 -4.02 8.86
N ASN A 164 -4.63 -2.83 9.24
CA ASN A 164 -3.94 -2.58 10.51
C ASN A 164 -4.82 -2.90 11.73
N ILE A 165 -6.12 -2.54 11.67
CA ILE A 165 -7.06 -2.78 12.77
C ILE A 165 -7.20 -4.27 13.02
N ASP A 166 -7.49 -5.04 11.98
CA ASP A 166 -7.71 -6.49 12.13
C ASP A 166 -6.43 -7.23 12.49
N GLY A 167 -5.30 -6.87 11.88
CA GLY A 167 -4.00 -7.46 12.21
C GLY A 167 -3.63 -7.28 13.69
N ALA A 168 -3.75 -6.07 14.20
CA ALA A 168 -3.48 -5.78 15.61
C ALA A 168 -4.51 -6.43 16.56
N TYR A 169 -5.77 -6.47 16.15
CA TYR A 169 -6.82 -7.17 16.89
C TYR A 169 -6.50 -8.66 17.05
N GLN A 170 -6.16 -9.33 15.96
CA GLN A 170 -5.84 -10.77 15.99
C GLN A 170 -4.59 -11.06 16.82
N ALA A 171 -3.52 -10.26 16.65
CA ALA A 171 -2.30 -10.40 17.43
C ALA A 171 -2.56 -10.22 18.93
N THR A 172 -3.33 -9.20 19.31
CA THR A 172 -3.69 -8.94 20.71
C THR A 172 -4.54 -10.07 21.29
N ARG A 173 -5.54 -10.53 20.55
CA ARG A 173 -6.35 -11.70 21.01
C ARG A 173 -5.50 -12.95 21.21
N HIS A 174 -4.55 -13.18 20.32
CA HIS A 174 -3.62 -14.31 20.45
C HIS A 174 -2.80 -14.21 21.73
N LEU A 175 -2.27 -13.03 22.07
CA LEU A 175 -1.53 -12.81 23.31
C LEU A 175 -2.40 -13.06 24.55
N ILE A 176 -3.61 -12.49 24.59
CA ILE A 176 -4.55 -12.69 25.70
C ILE A 176 -4.84 -14.18 25.90
N GLN A 177 -5.14 -14.91 24.84
CA GLN A 177 -5.46 -16.33 24.91
C GLN A 177 -4.28 -17.21 25.34
N LYS A 178 -3.06 -16.82 24.98
CA LYS A 178 -1.85 -17.60 25.29
C LYS A 178 -1.29 -17.35 26.68
N ARG A 179 -1.47 -16.13 27.20
CA ARG A 179 -0.85 -15.67 28.45
C ARG A 179 -1.83 -15.50 29.58
N GLU A 180 -3.14 -15.39 29.28
CA GLU A 180 -4.21 -15.13 30.25
C GLU A 180 -4.00 -13.85 31.09
N THR A 181 -3.20 -12.91 30.54
CA THR A 181 -2.86 -11.63 31.17
C THR A 181 -3.31 -10.45 30.30
N GLN A 182 -3.36 -9.26 30.87
CA GLN A 182 -3.62 -8.05 30.12
C GLN A 182 -2.34 -7.57 29.44
N PRO A 183 -2.27 -7.57 28.08
CA PRO A 183 -1.06 -7.15 27.40
C PRO A 183 -0.85 -5.64 27.49
N GLY A 184 0.41 -5.21 27.46
CA GLY A 184 0.80 -3.84 27.21
C GLY A 184 0.86 -3.50 25.73
N TYR A 185 1.14 -2.23 25.42
CA TYR A 185 1.25 -1.76 24.05
C TYR A 185 2.41 -0.77 23.88
N LEU A 186 3.27 -1.04 22.92
CA LEU A 186 4.32 -0.11 22.50
C LEU A 186 3.77 0.71 21.34
N HIS A 187 3.53 1.99 21.57
CA HIS A 187 2.94 2.91 20.62
C HIS A 187 4.00 3.82 20.00
N SER A 188 3.82 4.20 18.75
CA SER A 188 4.67 5.22 18.14
C SER A 188 4.50 6.56 18.84
N SER A 189 5.61 7.22 19.18
CA SER A 189 5.59 8.62 19.64
C SER A 189 5.29 9.62 18.52
N TYR A 190 5.36 9.18 17.25
CA TYR A 190 4.96 9.95 16.08
C TYR A 190 3.52 9.62 15.71
N LYS A 191 2.77 10.67 15.36
CA LYS A 191 1.38 10.51 14.93
C LYS A 191 1.34 9.95 13.52
N ILE A 192 1.24 8.63 13.41
CA ILE A 192 1.19 7.89 12.15
C ILE A 192 -0.15 7.16 12.07
N TYR A 193 -0.87 7.34 10.99
CA TYR A 193 -2.22 6.79 10.82
C TYR A 193 -2.27 5.27 11.03
N ASN A 194 -1.34 4.52 10.49
CA ASN A 194 -1.27 3.07 10.64
C ASN A 194 -1.06 2.63 12.09
N CYS A 195 -0.28 3.40 12.87
CA CYS A 195 -0.06 3.13 14.29
C CYS A 195 -1.34 3.37 15.10
N GLU A 196 -2.09 4.41 14.77
CA GLU A 196 -3.39 4.70 15.38
C GLU A 196 -4.42 3.59 15.08
N GLU A 197 -4.47 3.09 13.85
CA GLU A 197 -5.33 1.97 13.49
C GLU A 197 -4.98 0.68 14.25
N ARG A 198 -3.67 0.38 14.37
CA ARG A 198 -3.21 -0.77 15.15
C ARG A 198 -3.60 -0.63 16.62
N TYR A 199 -3.49 0.57 17.17
CA TYR A 199 -3.92 0.85 18.54
C TYR A 199 -5.43 0.66 18.72
N GLN A 200 -6.25 1.06 17.75
CA GLN A 200 -7.69 0.79 17.75
C GLN A 200 -7.99 -0.72 17.75
N GLY A 201 -7.25 -1.50 16.94
CA GLY A 201 -7.35 -2.96 16.92
C GLY A 201 -7.01 -3.60 18.28
N PHE A 202 -5.92 -3.13 18.90
CA PHE A 202 -5.54 -3.53 20.27
C PHE A 202 -6.65 -3.25 21.28
N GLN A 203 -7.15 -2.02 21.31
CA GLN A 203 -8.23 -1.65 22.23
C GLN A 203 -9.53 -2.45 22.01
N LYS A 204 -9.86 -2.75 20.75
CA LYS A 204 -11.01 -3.58 20.40
C LYS A 204 -10.86 -4.98 20.97
N ALA A 205 -9.70 -5.60 20.81
CA ALA A 205 -9.43 -6.94 21.32
C ALA A 205 -9.55 -7.02 22.85
N LEU A 206 -9.04 -6.02 23.56
CA LEU A 206 -9.18 -5.94 25.02
C LEU A 206 -10.67 -5.87 25.42
N ARG A 207 -11.44 -4.94 24.85
CA ARG A 207 -12.87 -4.79 25.17
C ARG A 207 -13.65 -6.07 24.93
N GLU A 208 -13.44 -6.73 23.80
CA GLU A 208 -14.13 -7.98 23.47
C GLU A 208 -13.68 -9.18 24.34
N SER A 209 -12.52 -9.08 24.97
CA SER A 209 -12.02 -10.07 25.94
C SER A 209 -12.41 -9.73 27.40
N GLY A 210 -13.23 -8.71 27.62
CA GLY A 210 -13.65 -8.30 28.97
C GLY A 210 -12.56 -7.55 29.76
N LEU A 211 -11.49 -7.10 29.09
CA LEU A 211 -10.37 -6.36 29.67
C LEU A 211 -10.56 -4.86 29.46
N SER A 212 -10.12 -4.05 30.42
CA SER A 212 -10.22 -2.59 30.32
C SER A 212 -8.97 -2.02 29.62
N PRO A 213 -9.12 -1.31 28.48
CA PRO A 213 -7.96 -0.67 27.82
C PRO A 213 -7.20 0.31 28.71
N SER A 214 -7.90 0.98 29.66
CA SER A 214 -7.29 1.93 30.60
C SER A 214 -6.36 1.29 31.65
N LYS A 215 -6.38 -0.03 31.78
CA LYS A 215 -5.49 -0.78 32.67
C LYS A 215 -4.25 -1.31 31.96
N SER A 216 -4.16 -1.18 30.64
CA SER A 216 -2.97 -1.59 29.90
C SER A 216 -1.86 -0.56 30.04
N VAL A 217 -0.65 -1.05 30.23
CA VAL A 217 0.56 -0.25 30.19
C VAL A 217 0.83 0.15 28.74
N ILE A 218 1.04 1.43 28.49
CA ILE A 218 1.31 1.96 27.16
C ILE A 218 2.55 2.83 27.20
N HIS A 219 3.57 2.45 26.43
CA HIS A 219 4.78 3.25 26.28
C HIS A 219 4.88 3.84 24.88
N LEU A 220 5.30 5.10 24.80
CA LEU A 220 5.51 5.81 23.55
C LEU A 220 6.98 5.68 23.14
N LEU A 221 7.22 5.07 21.99
CA LEU A 221 8.57 4.86 21.47
C LEU A 221 8.77 5.57 20.13
N PRO A 222 9.94 6.18 19.87
CA PRO A 222 10.29 6.64 18.53
C PRO A 222 10.25 5.46 17.54
N PRO A 223 9.66 5.62 16.34
CA PRO A 223 9.49 4.53 15.39
C PRO A 223 10.78 4.25 14.57
N SER A 224 11.89 4.12 15.24
CA SER A 224 13.17 3.69 14.69
C SER A 224 13.83 2.68 15.64
N MET A 225 14.68 1.81 15.13
CA MET A 225 15.36 0.79 15.94
C MET A 225 16.13 1.41 17.10
N ASP A 226 17.00 2.36 16.80
CA ASP A 226 17.84 3.02 17.82
C ASP A 226 16.99 3.84 18.79
N GLY A 227 16.03 4.59 18.29
CA GLY A 227 15.14 5.41 19.13
C GLY A 227 14.31 4.57 20.09
N ALA A 228 13.73 3.46 19.60
CA ALA A 228 12.95 2.55 20.42
C ALA A 228 13.83 1.86 21.48
N TYR A 229 15.04 1.45 21.10
CA TYR A 229 16.00 0.84 22.01
C TYR A 229 16.40 1.80 23.15
N ILE A 230 16.80 3.03 22.80
CA ILE A 230 17.20 4.05 23.78
C ILE A 230 16.04 4.37 24.72
N GLU A 231 14.85 4.62 24.19
CA GLU A 231 13.70 4.97 25.02
C GLU A 231 13.27 3.81 25.92
N MET A 232 13.37 2.57 25.44
CA MET A 232 13.07 1.41 26.26
C MET A 232 14.06 1.26 27.42
N LEU A 233 15.34 1.55 27.22
CA LEU A 233 16.33 1.61 28.31
C LEU A 233 15.95 2.68 29.32
N ASN A 234 15.57 3.88 28.88
CA ASN A 234 15.16 4.96 29.75
C ASN A 234 13.93 4.59 30.62
N ILE A 235 12.94 3.90 30.02
CA ILE A 235 11.75 3.39 30.73
C ILE A 235 12.16 2.43 31.84
N ILE A 236 13.06 1.50 31.54
CA ILE A 236 13.59 0.53 32.52
C ILE A 236 14.36 1.24 33.62
N GLU A 237 15.25 2.19 33.29
CA GLU A 237 16.03 2.95 34.26
C GLU A 237 15.19 3.82 35.19
N ARG A 238 14.07 4.38 34.66
CA ARG A 238 13.09 5.12 35.46
C ARG A 238 12.23 4.23 36.35
N GLY A 239 12.34 2.91 36.23
CA GLY A 239 11.53 1.94 36.98
C GLY A 239 10.03 2.01 36.65
N GLU A 240 9.70 2.41 35.42
CA GLU A 240 8.30 2.41 34.99
C GLU A 240 7.73 0.99 34.90
N GLU A 241 6.43 0.87 35.12
CA GLU A 241 5.75 -0.41 35.04
C GLU A 241 5.88 -0.97 33.60
N LEU A 242 6.34 -2.21 33.53
CA LEU A 242 6.35 -2.99 32.28
C LEU A 242 5.19 -3.98 32.36
N ALA A 243 4.35 -3.99 31.35
CA ALA A 243 3.36 -5.04 31.23
C ALA A 243 4.05 -6.38 30.98
N ASP A 244 3.37 -7.47 31.30
CA ASP A 244 3.74 -8.80 30.82
C ASP A 244 3.58 -8.84 29.28
N CYS A 245 4.48 -8.15 28.60
CA CYS A 245 4.60 -8.14 27.15
C CYS A 245 5.56 -9.23 26.74
N TYR A 246 5.09 -10.16 25.96
CA TYR A 246 5.93 -11.17 25.33
C TYR A 246 5.80 -11.07 23.81
#